data_1be5df11af2689a45ce858dacb2646c5
#
_entry.id   1be5df11af2689a45ce858dacb2646c5
#
_cell.length_a   1.000
_cell.length_b   1.000
_cell.length_c   1.000
_cell.angle_alpha   90.00
_cell.angle_beta   90.00
_cell.angle_gamma   90.00
#
_symmetry.space_group_name_H-M   'P 1'
#
loop_
_entity.id
_entity.type
_entity.pdbx_description
1 polymer ?
#
loop_
_entity_poly.entity_id
_entity_poly.type
_entity_poly.pdbx_seq_one_letter_code
_entity_poly.pdbx_strand_id
1 'polypeptide(L)'
;IKANGPGWATGDGEVVGYAIATDTWSGYIPIRHNGGGNLDEKIVNRWLKKVFECPADKIMHNAQYDAGWIRRMGFDLKGKMFDTMLIGSLLDENRFSYSLNALAFDYLDKTKSEKLLNEAAQAFGLDPKSEMYKMPAMFVGPYAEADAEITLELFNYFNSKIISEGVADIVDLETRLLPCLIDMTWRGVRVDLDKAERLRNELLKREKTVLQSIKKLTGMDVEIWAAQSIAKAFEKLELSYPRTEKDAPSFTKSYLSDHEHELPKLIVEARNLNKTSGTFINTILKHCRSDGRIHSHINQIRSDDGGTVSGRISMNNPNLQQIPARDPELGPMIRGLFLPEEGDQWAAIDFSQQEPRILVHYAHVFGQNRNSPLRGAEEFVNMYNSDPKTDFHTMVAEMAQIPRKQAKTINLGMMYGMGVNKLADQLGIEADEARDIIKQYHSRVPFVKGLMNGVMNRLNEKDSKGELRSLLGRKCRFPLWEPDGFEMNKALPFEDAVKTYGDTVRLKRAYTYKALNRLIQASAADMTKKAMVDLYESGHLPLIQIHDEIAMSVKTVADAKNIAKIMENALPLSVPNLCDVEIGPSWGSAR
;
A
#
# COMPACT_ATOMS: atom_id res chain seq x y z
N ILE A 1 -2.51 -12.52 19.28
CA ILE A 1 -1.31 -11.79 18.81
C ILE A 1 -1.59 -10.89 17.59
N LYS A 2 -2.63 -11.15 16.80
CA LYS A 2 -2.92 -10.37 15.56
C LYS A 2 -3.65 -9.03 15.76
N ALA A 3 -4.14 -8.72 16.95
CA ALA A 3 -5.13 -7.63 17.10
C ALA A 3 -4.55 -6.21 17.22
N ASN A 4 -3.29 -6.04 17.61
CA ASN A 4 -2.77 -4.73 18.04
C ASN A 4 -1.41 -4.33 17.46
N GLY A 5 -1.04 -4.86 16.31
CA GLY A 5 0.24 -4.64 15.65
C GLY A 5 1.18 -5.84 15.74
N PRO A 6 2.41 -5.73 15.22
CA PRO A 6 3.40 -6.82 15.22
C PRO A 6 3.89 -7.08 16.66
N GLY A 7 3.62 -8.28 17.18
CA GLY A 7 3.93 -8.66 18.57
C GLY A 7 5.40 -8.46 18.95
N TRP A 8 6.30 -8.67 18.02
CA TRP A 8 7.73 -8.43 18.24
C TRP A 8 8.08 -6.95 18.51
N ALA A 9 7.36 -6.01 17.92
CA ALA A 9 7.53 -4.58 18.20
C ALA A 9 6.77 -4.15 19.46
N THR A 10 5.54 -4.66 19.65
CA THR A 10 4.68 -4.28 20.78
C THR A 10 4.99 -5.00 22.09
N GLY A 11 5.79 -6.06 22.06
CA GLY A 11 6.08 -6.89 23.23
C GLY A 11 5.02 -7.94 23.53
N ASP A 12 4.12 -8.22 22.58
CA ASP A 12 3.04 -9.18 22.74
C ASP A 12 3.46 -10.56 22.20
N GLY A 13 4.07 -11.36 23.02
CA GLY A 13 4.50 -12.73 22.71
C GLY A 13 5.97 -12.99 23.03
N GLU A 14 6.39 -14.23 22.82
CA GLU A 14 7.75 -14.71 23.10
C GLU A 14 8.18 -15.72 22.04
N VAL A 15 9.50 -15.84 21.88
CA VAL A 15 10.11 -16.90 21.06
C VAL A 15 10.19 -18.19 21.85
N VAL A 16 9.65 -19.26 21.27
CA VAL A 16 9.67 -20.61 21.91
C VAL A 16 10.74 -21.54 21.35
N GLY A 17 11.24 -21.22 20.16
CA GLY A 17 12.32 -21.96 19.50
C GLY A 17 12.66 -21.36 18.14
N TYR A 18 13.71 -21.88 17.55
CA TYR A 18 14.24 -21.48 16.25
C TYR A 18 14.40 -22.70 15.35
N ALA A 19 13.93 -22.62 14.11
CA ALA A 19 14.26 -23.59 13.08
C ALA A 19 15.28 -22.97 12.13
N ILE A 20 16.35 -23.68 11.85
CA ILE A 20 17.45 -23.23 11.00
C ILE A 20 17.82 -24.36 10.04
N ALA A 21 18.00 -24.01 8.76
CA ALA A 21 18.51 -24.91 7.74
C ALA A 21 19.73 -24.30 7.05
N THR A 22 20.67 -25.16 6.69
CA THR A 22 21.82 -24.89 5.83
C THR A 22 21.89 -25.95 4.75
N ASP A 23 22.80 -25.83 3.80
CA ASP A 23 22.97 -26.83 2.75
C ASP A 23 23.29 -28.25 3.28
N THR A 24 23.79 -28.37 4.50
CA THR A 24 24.28 -29.65 5.07
C THR A 24 23.62 -30.04 6.38
N TRP A 25 22.80 -29.16 6.96
CA TRP A 25 22.19 -29.38 8.26
C TRP A 25 20.90 -28.60 8.42
N SER A 26 19.92 -29.20 9.09
CA SER A 26 18.74 -28.52 9.58
C SER A 26 18.43 -28.96 11.02
N GLY A 27 17.71 -28.14 11.76
CA GLY A 27 17.33 -28.49 13.12
C GLY A 27 16.41 -27.47 13.77
N TYR A 28 15.59 -27.97 14.69
CA TYR A 28 14.78 -27.16 15.59
C TYR A 28 15.47 -27.00 16.95
N ILE A 29 15.51 -25.79 17.45
CA ILE A 29 16.21 -25.40 18.68
C ILE A 29 15.18 -24.84 19.65
N PRO A 30 14.52 -25.70 20.49
CA PRO A 30 13.49 -25.29 21.44
C PRO A 30 14.10 -24.66 22.68
N ILE A 31 13.48 -23.59 23.19
CA ILE A 31 13.95 -22.88 24.39
C ILE A 31 12.87 -22.62 25.45
N ARG A 32 11.59 -22.51 25.06
CA ARG A 32 10.53 -22.07 25.98
C ARG A 32 9.19 -22.78 25.75
N HIS A 33 9.20 -24.06 25.37
CA HIS A 33 7.98 -24.85 25.31
C HIS A 33 7.47 -25.19 26.73
N ASN A 34 6.21 -24.93 27.02
CA ASN A 34 5.58 -25.30 28.28
C ASN A 34 5.50 -26.83 28.46
N GLY A 35 5.35 -27.56 27.35
CA GLY A 35 5.31 -29.03 27.34
C GLY A 35 6.68 -29.70 27.53
N GLY A 36 7.76 -28.94 27.60
CA GLY A 36 9.11 -29.44 27.82
C GLY A 36 9.88 -29.76 26.54
N GLY A 37 11.05 -30.38 26.69
CA GLY A 37 11.98 -30.70 25.61
C GLY A 37 12.89 -29.53 25.24
N ASN A 38 13.00 -28.52 26.11
CA ASN A 38 13.80 -27.31 25.88
C ASN A 38 15.29 -27.54 26.10
N LEU A 39 16.11 -26.85 25.34
CA LEU A 39 17.54 -26.72 25.55
C LEU A 39 17.86 -25.60 26.55
N ASP A 40 19.07 -25.57 27.08
CA ASP A 40 19.53 -24.46 27.93
C ASP A 40 19.60 -23.16 27.12
N GLU A 41 18.72 -22.23 27.46
CA GLU A 41 18.54 -20.98 26.72
C GLU A 41 19.82 -20.12 26.69
N LYS A 42 20.64 -20.13 27.76
CA LYS A 42 21.88 -19.36 27.82
C LYS A 42 22.92 -19.91 26.84
N ILE A 43 22.99 -21.24 26.70
CA ILE A 43 23.88 -21.90 25.75
C ILE A 43 23.39 -21.60 24.32
N VAL A 44 22.09 -21.78 24.08
CA VAL A 44 21.45 -21.51 22.78
C VAL A 44 21.68 -20.06 22.36
N ASN A 45 21.39 -19.09 23.23
CA ASN A 45 21.54 -17.66 22.89
C ASN A 45 22.99 -17.29 22.58
N ARG A 46 23.98 -17.88 23.25
CA ARG A 46 25.40 -17.69 22.95
C ARG A 46 25.77 -18.22 21.55
N TRP A 47 25.21 -19.32 21.15
CA TRP A 47 25.40 -19.90 19.83
C TRP A 47 24.68 -19.12 18.76
N LEU A 48 23.39 -18.79 18.97
CA LEU A 48 22.57 -17.99 18.04
C LEU A 48 23.17 -16.61 17.76
N LYS A 49 23.79 -15.99 18.77
CA LYS A 49 24.51 -14.73 18.57
C LYS A 49 25.55 -14.87 17.45
N LYS A 50 26.34 -15.96 17.46
CA LYS A 50 27.33 -16.20 16.42
C LYS A 50 26.69 -16.47 15.06
N VAL A 51 25.56 -17.18 15.03
CA VAL A 51 24.82 -17.48 13.79
C VAL A 51 24.22 -16.23 13.17
N PHE A 52 23.57 -15.38 13.97
CA PHE A 52 22.92 -14.18 13.44
C PHE A 52 23.90 -13.06 13.10
N GLU A 53 24.97 -12.91 13.88
CA GLU A 53 26.01 -11.89 13.65
C GLU A 53 27.07 -12.30 12.62
N CYS A 54 27.06 -13.53 12.08
CA CYS A 54 27.94 -13.89 10.99
C CYS A 54 27.55 -13.15 9.69
N PRO A 55 28.53 -12.87 8.80
CA PRO A 55 28.27 -12.09 7.57
C PRO A 55 27.49 -12.86 6.48
N ALA A 56 27.19 -14.15 6.70
CA ALA A 56 26.40 -14.94 5.76
C ALA A 56 24.98 -14.36 5.60
N ASP A 57 24.44 -14.47 4.40
CA ASP A 57 23.08 -14.03 4.13
C ASP A 57 22.06 -14.88 4.88
N LYS A 58 20.94 -14.28 5.27
CA LYS A 58 19.82 -14.93 5.96
C LYS A 58 18.63 -15.00 5.03
N ILE A 59 18.09 -16.19 4.91
CA ILE A 59 16.93 -16.46 4.07
C ILE A 59 15.75 -16.77 4.99
N MET A 60 14.65 -16.09 4.77
CA MET A 60 13.44 -16.21 5.60
C MET A 60 12.20 -16.25 4.68
N HIS A 61 11.07 -16.64 5.25
CA HIS A 61 9.77 -16.51 4.62
C HIS A 61 8.89 -15.59 5.47
N ASN A 62 8.50 -14.41 4.97
CA ASN A 62 7.94 -13.31 5.73
C ASN A 62 8.97 -12.72 6.73
N ALA A 63 10.09 -12.31 6.20
CA ALA A 63 11.30 -11.95 6.94
C ALA A 63 11.10 -10.86 8.01
N GLN A 64 10.14 -9.94 7.85
CA GLN A 64 9.83 -8.95 8.89
C GLN A 64 9.41 -9.62 10.22
N TYR A 65 8.74 -10.76 10.15
CA TYR A 65 8.32 -11.50 11.33
C TYR A 65 9.53 -12.10 12.07
N ASP A 66 10.36 -12.88 11.38
CA ASP A 66 11.49 -13.57 12.00
C ASP A 66 12.58 -12.58 12.45
N ALA A 67 12.96 -11.64 11.58
CA ALA A 67 13.94 -10.61 11.91
C ALA A 67 13.48 -9.72 13.07
N GLY A 68 12.18 -9.42 13.14
CA GLY A 68 11.60 -8.69 14.26
C GLY A 68 11.74 -9.42 15.60
N TRP A 69 11.45 -10.72 15.63
CA TRP A 69 11.62 -11.55 16.84
C TRP A 69 13.09 -11.74 17.22
N ILE A 70 13.97 -11.94 16.23
CA ILE A 70 15.43 -12.01 16.46
C ILE A 70 15.92 -10.72 17.12
N ARG A 71 15.48 -9.56 16.62
CA ARG A 71 15.76 -8.26 17.24
C ARG A 71 15.19 -8.15 18.67
N ARG A 72 13.97 -8.64 18.90
CA ARG A 72 13.34 -8.65 20.23
C ARG A 72 14.13 -9.47 21.25
N MET A 73 14.79 -10.52 20.80
CA MET A 73 15.70 -11.34 21.62
C MET A 73 17.07 -10.67 21.85
N GLY A 74 17.32 -9.50 21.29
CA GLY A 74 18.55 -8.73 21.47
C GLY A 74 19.70 -9.16 20.56
N PHE A 75 19.41 -9.81 19.41
CA PHE A 75 20.42 -10.19 18.44
C PHE A 75 20.45 -9.20 17.26
N ASP A 76 21.66 -8.94 16.76
CA ASP A 76 21.88 -8.22 15.50
C ASP A 76 21.94 -9.20 14.33
N LEU A 77 21.16 -8.92 13.28
CA LEU A 77 21.26 -9.65 12.03
C LEU A 77 22.28 -8.98 11.11
N LYS A 78 23.32 -9.74 10.72
CA LYS A 78 24.30 -9.32 9.72
C LYS A 78 24.14 -10.12 8.44
N GLY A 79 24.67 -9.61 7.35
CA GLY A 79 24.43 -10.12 6.00
C GLY A 79 23.12 -9.58 5.39
N LYS A 80 22.84 -9.93 4.15
CA LYS A 80 21.58 -9.57 3.49
C LYS A 80 20.44 -10.45 4.04
N MET A 81 19.25 -9.88 4.09
CA MET A 81 18.02 -10.59 4.48
C MET A 81 17.17 -10.82 3.23
N PHE A 82 17.13 -12.05 2.74
CA PHE A 82 16.25 -12.41 1.62
C PHE A 82 14.92 -12.96 2.15
N ASP A 83 13.84 -12.57 1.50
CA ASP A 83 12.49 -13.02 1.81
C ASP A 83 11.88 -13.74 0.63
N THR A 84 11.66 -15.05 0.76
CA THR A 84 11.07 -15.86 -0.30
C THR A 84 9.62 -15.49 -0.61
N MET A 85 8.88 -14.91 0.34
CA MET A 85 7.54 -14.37 0.10
C MET A 85 7.60 -13.13 -0.81
N LEU A 86 8.54 -12.20 -0.56
CA LEU A 86 8.78 -11.03 -1.42
C LEU A 86 9.20 -11.46 -2.82
N ILE A 87 10.17 -12.36 -2.94
CA ILE A 87 10.65 -12.86 -4.23
C ILE A 87 9.51 -13.53 -5.00
N GLY A 88 8.71 -14.39 -4.35
CA GLY A 88 7.54 -15.03 -4.95
C GLY A 88 6.54 -14.01 -5.51
N SER A 89 6.31 -12.92 -4.80
CA SER A 89 5.43 -11.82 -5.25
C SER A 89 6.03 -11.00 -6.40
N LEU A 90 7.34 -10.85 -6.49
CA LEU A 90 8.01 -10.19 -7.62
C LEU A 90 8.05 -11.07 -8.86
N LEU A 91 8.13 -12.40 -8.68
CA LEU A 91 8.05 -13.37 -9.78
C LEU A 91 6.63 -13.50 -10.34
N ASP A 92 5.59 -13.38 -9.52
CA ASP A 92 4.19 -13.34 -9.95
C ASP A 92 3.31 -12.56 -8.93
N GLU A 93 2.99 -11.32 -9.25
CA GLU A 93 2.18 -10.42 -8.43
C GLU A 93 0.67 -10.71 -8.47
N ASN A 94 0.22 -11.63 -9.34
CA ASN A 94 -1.19 -11.95 -9.51
C ASN A 94 -1.61 -13.24 -8.77
N ARG A 95 -0.72 -13.86 -8.04
CA ARG A 95 -1.03 -15.07 -7.27
C ARG A 95 -2.08 -14.81 -6.19
N PHE A 96 -2.86 -15.85 -5.90
CA PHE A 96 -3.87 -15.80 -4.84
C PHE A 96 -3.21 -15.88 -3.45
N SER A 97 -2.17 -16.71 -3.29
CA SER A 97 -1.46 -16.89 -2.02
C SER A 97 0.06 -16.89 -2.21
N TYR A 98 0.77 -16.32 -1.27
CA TYR A 98 2.22 -16.31 -1.14
C TYR A 98 2.68 -17.06 0.11
N SER A 99 1.81 -17.85 0.74
CA SER A 99 2.19 -18.70 1.87
C SER A 99 3.28 -19.70 1.47
N LEU A 100 4.11 -20.10 2.43
CA LEU A 100 5.19 -21.05 2.19
C LEU A 100 4.68 -22.34 1.52
N ASN A 101 3.54 -22.87 1.99
CA ASN A 101 2.92 -24.05 1.41
C ASN A 101 2.48 -23.88 -0.04
N ALA A 102 1.87 -22.72 -0.38
CA ALA A 102 1.44 -22.45 -1.74
C ALA A 102 2.63 -22.30 -2.70
N LEU A 103 3.68 -21.60 -2.27
CA LEU A 103 4.89 -21.45 -3.08
C LEU A 103 5.66 -22.77 -3.21
N ALA A 104 5.75 -23.58 -2.13
CA ALA A 104 6.40 -24.89 -2.18
C ALA A 104 5.66 -25.85 -3.12
N PHE A 105 4.33 -25.87 -3.06
CA PHE A 105 3.52 -26.69 -3.95
C PHE A 105 3.75 -26.34 -5.43
N ASP A 106 3.64 -25.04 -5.75
CA ASP A 106 3.67 -24.61 -7.16
C ASP A 106 5.08 -24.60 -7.78
N TYR A 107 6.11 -24.37 -6.98
CA TYR A 107 7.48 -24.22 -7.52
C TYR A 107 8.39 -25.43 -7.24
N LEU A 108 8.10 -26.22 -6.21
CA LEU A 108 8.92 -27.36 -5.81
C LEU A 108 8.18 -28.72 -5.89
N ASP A 109 6.87 -28.70 -6.20
CA ASP A 109 5.99 -29.88 -6.12
C ASP A 109 6.04 -30.57 -4.74
N LYS A 110 6.14 -29.75 -3.68
CA LYS A 110 6.24 -30.21 -2.29
C LYS A 110 5.04 -29.77 -1.47
N THR A 111 4.55 -30.68 -0.64
CA THR A 111 3.55 -30.40 0.39
C THR A 111 4.15 -30.69 1.76
N LYS A 112 3.97 -29.75 2.68
CA LYS A 112 4.39 -29.91 4.06
C LYS A 112 3.39 -30.80 4.82
N SER A 113 3.89 -31.80 5.53
CA SER A 113 3.07 -32.59 6.42
C SER A 113 2.89 -31.91 7.77
N GLU A 114 1.67 -31.48 8.07
CA GLU A 114 1.28 -30.98 9.40
C GLU A 114 0.63 -32.08 10.27
N LYS A 115 0.70 -33.35 9.84
CA LYS A 115 -0.04 -34.44 10.46
C LYS A 115 0.35 -34.63 11.93
N LEU A 116 1.64 -34.76 12.23
CA LEU A 116 2.12 -34.99 13.59
C LEU A 116 1.75 -33.82 14.53
N LEU A 117 1.88 -32.57 14.05
CA LEU A 117 1.50 -31.38 14.81
C LEU A 117 0.00 -31.34 15.11
N ASN A 118 -0.84 -31.66 14.11
CA ASN A 118 -2.29 -31.65 14.25
C ASN A 118 -2.79 -32.79 15.16
N GLU A 119 -2.24 -33.98 15.03
CA GLU A 119 -2.57 -35.14 15.89
C GLU A 119 -2.18 -34.85 17.35
N ALA A 120 -1.00 -34.31 17.59
CA ALA A 120 -0.57 -33.89 18.92
C ALA A 120 -1.45 -32.80 19.50
N ALA A 121 -1.74 -31.75 18.73
CA ALA A 121 -2.62 -30.67 19.17
C ALA A 121 -4.01 -31.17 19.54
N GLN A 122 -4.59 -32.06 18.73
CA GLN A 122 -5.86 -32.72 19.04
C GLN A 122 -5.80 -33.55 20.33
N ALA A 123 -4.74 -34.32 20.52
CA ALA A 123 -4.56 -35.15 21.72
C ALA A 123 -4.41 -34.29 22.99
N PHE A 124 -3.81 -33.13 22.90
CA PHE A 124 -3.67 -32.16 24.02
C PHE A 124 -4.84 -31.20 24.15
N GLY A 125 -5.83 -31.22 23.26
CA GLY A 125 -6.95 -30.27 23.24
C GLY A 125 -6.53 -28.82 22.95
N LEU A 126 -5.54 -28.63 22.11
CA LEU A 126 -4.92 -27.35 21.77
C LEU A 126 -5.18 -26.96 20.31
N ASP A 127 -5.13 -25.66 20.03
CA ASP A 127 -5.05 -25.17 18.66
C ASP A 127 -3.62 -25.29 18.12
N PRO A 128 -3.41 -25.98 16.98
CA PRO A 128 -2.07 -26.29 16.47
C PRO A 128 -1.25 -25.07 16.06
N LYS A 129 -1.88 -23.91 15.81
CA LYS A 129 -1.19 -22.70 15.36
C LYS A 129 -1.01 -21.67 16.47
N SER A 130 -2.03 -21.40 17.25
CA SER A 130 -2.00 -20.36 18.29
C SER A 130 -1.46 -20.86 19.63
N GLU A 131 -1.50 -22.18 19.87
CA GLU A 131 -1.13 -22.78 21.15
C GLU A 131 0.05 -23.77 21.05
N MET A 132 0.78 -23.73 19.94
CA MET A 132 1.94 -24.57 19.65
C MET A 132 2.99 -24.56 20.79
N TYR A 133 3.15 -23.42 21.44
CA TYR A 133 4.09 -23.25 22.57
C TYR A 133 3.74 -24.10 23.80
N LYS A 134 2.49 -24.58 23.93
CA LYS A 134 2.05 -25.44 25.05
C LYS A 134 2.42 -26.90 24.84
N MET A 135 2.70 -27.32 23.61
CA MET A 135 3.08 -28.69 23.29
C MET A 135 4.55 -28.97 23.61
N PRO A 136 4.92 -30.23 23.88
CA PRO A 136 6.31 -30.66 23.90
C PRO A 136 7.01 -30.37 22.57
N ALA A 137 8.27 -29.89 22.63
CA ALA A 137 9.05 -29.50 21.46
C ALA A 137 9.17 -30.59 20.39
N MET A 138 9.18 -31.85 20.77
CA MET A 138 9.28 -33.00 19.85
C MET A 138 8.14 -33.10 18.82
N PHE A 139 6.96 -32.55 19.12
CA PHE A 139 5.83 -32.57 18.18
C PHE A 139 5.85 -31.33 17.25
N VAL A 140 6.53 -30.27 17.65
CA VAL A 140 6.65 -29.02 16.89
C VAL A 140 7.89 -29.01 16.00
N GLY A 141 8.97 -29.66 16.45
CA GLY A 141 10.26 -29.67 15.76
C GLY A 141 10.18 -30.05 14.28
N PRO A 142 9.65 -31.24 13.92
CA PRO A 142 9.60 -31.66 12.51
C PRO A 142 8.85 -30.69 11.58
N TYR A 143 7.80 -30.06 12.10
CA TYR A 143 7.06 -29.03 11.38
C TYR A 143 7.91 -27.79 11.12
N ALA A 144 8.61 -27.29 12.15
CA ALA A 144 9.43 -26.09 12.07
C ALA A 144 10.70 -26.30 11.22
N GLU A 145 11.32 -27.49 11.33
CA GLU A 145 12.47 -27.88 10.49
C GLU A 145 12.10 -27.91 9.01
N ALA A 146 10.95 -28.52 8.68
CA ALA A 146 10.46 -28.56 7.30
C ALA A 146 10.22 -27.15 6.72
N ASP A 147 9.75 -26.20 7.55
CA ASP A 147 9.59 -24.80 7.11
C ASP A 147 10.94 -24.15 6.75
N ALA A 148 11.97 -24.37 7.55
CA ALA A 148 13.29 -23.84 7.29
C ALA A 148 13.92 -24.48 6.03
N GLU A 149 13.82 -25.79 5.87
CA GLU A 149 14.33 -26.53 4.70
C GLU A 149 13.65 -26.06 3.41
N ILE A 150 12.31 -26.02 3.40
CA ILE A 150 11.52 -25.57 2.24
C ILE A 150 11.85 -24.12 1.89
N THR A 151 12.04 -23.25 2.88
CA THR A 151 12.42 -21.85 2.65
C THR A 151 13.76 -21.74 1.94
N LEU A 152 14.77 -22.53 2.34
CA LEU A 152 16.06 -22.58 1.69
C LEU A 152 15.96 -23.13 0.25
N GLU A 153 15.22 -24.22 0.05
CA GLU A 153 15.02 -24.80 -1.29
C GLU A 153 14.30 -23.83 -2.23
N LEU A 154 13.25 -23.13 -1.74
CA LEU A 154 12.57 -22.09 -2.51
C LEU A 154 13.52 -20.98 -2.92
N PHE A 155 14.37 -20.52 -2.02
CA PHE A 155 15.35 -19.48 -2.35
C PHE A 155 16.31 -19.96 -3.44
N ASN A 156 16.83 -21.16 -3.32
CA ASN A 156 17.74 -21.74 -4.33
C ASN A 156 17.05 -21.84 -5.70
N TYR A 157 15.79 -22.27 -5.74
CA TYR A 157 14.99 -22.27 -6.97
C TYR A 157 14.77 -20.84 -7.52
N PHE A 158 14.35 -19.92 -6.65
CA PHE A 158 14.07 -18.55 -7.04
C PHE A 158 15.30 -17.79 -7.52
N ASN A 159 16.49 -18.10 -7.02
CA ASN A 159 17.72 -17.46 -7.46
C ASN A 159 17.96 -17.65 -8.97
N SER A 160 17.67 -18.84 -9.50
CA SER A 160 17.70 -19.08 -10.95
C SER A 160 16.62 -18.30 -11.70
N LYS A 161 15.44 -18.13 -11.11
CA LYS A 161 14.31 -17.39 -11.69
C LYS A 161 14.53 -15.88 -11.69
N ILE A 162 15.13 -15.33 -10.63
CA ILE A 162 15.50 -13.89 -10.55
C ILE A 162 16.32 -13.49 -11.78
N ILE A 163 17.30 -14.32 -12.15
CA ILE A 163 18.17 -14.07 -13.31
C ILE A 163 17.39 -14.24 -14.62
N SER A 164 16.72 -15.40 -14.82
CA SER A 164 16.02 -15.71 -16.08
C SER A 164 14.82 -14.78 -16.34
N GLU A 165 14.18 -14.29 -15.30
CA GLU A 165 13.07 -13.34 -15.39
C GLU A 165 13.54 -11.87 -15.43
N GLY A 166 14.84 -11.60 -15.22
CA GLY A 166 15.42 -10.26 -15.24
C GLY A 166 14.81 -9.33 -14.19
N VAL A 167 14.65 -9.80 -12.95
CA VAL A 167 14.08 -9.04 -11.82
C VAL A 167 15.09 -8.78 -10.71
N ALA A 168 16.40 -8.95 -10.98
CA ALA A 168 17.45 -8.82 -9.98
C ALA A 168 17.47 -7.44 -9.30
N ASP A 169 17.34 -6.36 -10.08
CA ASP A 169 17.39 -5.00 -9.56
C ASP A 169 16.24 -4.70 -8.61
N ILE A 170 15.03 -5.18 -8.93
CA ILE A 170 13.88 -4.96 -8.07
C ILE A 170 13.90 -5.86 -6.83
N VAL A 171 14.48 -7.05 -6.93
CA VAL A 171 14.74 -7.92 -5.77
C VAL A 171 15.76 -7.27 -4.84
N ASP A 172 16.83 -6.68 -5.38
CA ASP A 172 17.82 -5.95 -4.57
C ASP A 172 17.19 -4.74 -3.87
N LEU A 173 16.39 -3.94 -4.57
CA LEU A 173 15.68 -2.81 -3.97
C LEU A 173 14.81 -3.25 -2.80
N GLU A 174 13.96 -4.26 -2.99
CA GLU A 174 13.05 -4.74 -1.96
C GLU A 174 13.82 -5.38 -0.78
N THR A 175 14.90 -6.08 -1.05
CA THR A 175 15.80 -6.65 -0.03
C THR A 175 16.46 -5.55 0.82
N ARG A 176 16.95 -4.49 0.20
CA ARG A 176 17.56 -3.34 0.90
C ARG A 176 16.55 -2.50 1.66
N LEU A 177 15.29 -2.48 1.23
CA LEU A 177 14.21 -1.77 1.93
C LEU A 177 13.78 -2.48 3.22
N LEU A 178 13.89 -3.79 3.28
CA LEU A 178 13.40 -4.61 4.39
C LEU A 178 13.90 -4.15 5.78
N PRO A 179 15.21 -3.89 6.02
CA PRO A 179 15.71 -3.37 7.29
C PRO A 179 15.08 -2.05 7.69
N CYS A 180 14.87 -1.14 6.73
CA CYS A 180 14.21 0.14 6.97
C CYS A 180 12.79 -0.05 7.53
N LEU A 181 11.99 -0.93 6.93
CA LEU A 181 10.62 -1.19 7.37
C LEU A 181 10.56 -1.87 8.74
N ILE A 182 11.51 -2.77 9.04
CA ILE A 182 11.65 -3.39 10.36
C ILE A 182 11.96 -2.32 11.41
N ASP A 183 12.90 -1.42 11.12
CA ASP A 183 13.28 -0.34 12.03
C ASP A 183 12.16 0.69 12.23
N MET A 184 11.43 1.04 11.17
CA MET A 184 10.23 1.89 11.26
C MET A 184 9.18 1.26 12.18
N THR A 185 8.88 -0.02 11.97
CA THR A 185 7.92 -0.77 12.79
C THR A 185 8.38 -0.91 14.24
N TRP A 186 9.65 -1.20 14.46
CA TRP A 186 10.23 -1.31 15.81
C TRP A 186 10.18 0.01 16.57
N ARG A 187 10.57 1.10 15.95
CA ARG A 187 10.53 2.43 16.56
C ARG A 187 9.10 2.88 16.82
N GLY A 188 8.18 2.60 15.90
CA GLY A 188 6.82 3.12 15.92
C GLY A 188 6.76 4.64 15.79
N VAL A 189 5.57 5.21 15.91
CA VAL A 189 5.30 6.65 15.79
C VAL A 189 4.73 7.18 17.10
N ARG A 190 5.31 8.24 17.63
CA ARG A 190 4.87 8.88 18.88
C ARG A 190 3.48 9.50 18.73
N VAL A 191 2.69 9.39 19.79
CA VAL A 191 1.33 9.93 19.87
C VAL A 191 1.14 10.72 21.16
N ASP A 192 0.50 11.88 21.06
CA ASP A 192 0.02 12.64 22.21
C ASP A 192 -1.30 12.06 22.71
N LEU A 193 -1.21 11.12 23.67
CA LEU A 193 -2.38 10.42 24.23
C LEU A 193 -3.33 11.35 24.98
N ASP A 194 -2.79 12.29 25.76
CA ASP A 194 -3.62 13.23 26.53
C ASP A 194 -4.41 14.14 25.59
N LYS A 195 -3.77 14.59 24.51
CA LYS A 195 -4.45 15.36 23.47
C LYS A 195 -5.48 14.51 22.73
N ALA A 196 -5.18 13.24 22.46
CA ALA A 196 -6.10 12.31 21.79
C ALA A 196 -7.37 12.09 22.63
N GLU A 197 -7.25 11.89 23.94
CA GLU A 197 -8.39 11.73 24.84
C GLU A 197 -9.23 13.01 24.95
N ARG A 198 -8.59 14.17 25.11
CA ARG A 198 -9.27 15.47 25.11
C ARG A 198 -10.04 15.69 23.81
N LEU A 199 -9.39 15.47 22.68
CA LEU A 199 -10.01 15.63 21.35
C LEU A 199 -11.20 14.69 21.16
N ARG A 200 -11.07 13.42 21.56
CA ARG A 200 -12.19 12.46 21.51
C ARG A 200 -13.40 12.99 22.28
N ASN A 201 -13.18 13.43 23.51
CA ASN A 201 -14.27 13.91 24.37
C ASN A 201 -14.92 15.19 23.82
N GLU A 202 -14.14 16.09 23.24
CA GLU A 202 -14.62 17.28 22.54
C GLU A 202 -15.50 16.92 21.35
N LEU A 203 -15.03 16.01 20.47
CA LEU A 203 -15.78 15.60 19.28
C LEU A 203 -17.08 14.87 19.64
N LEU A 204 -17.08 14.01 20.66
CA LEU A 204 -18.30 13.36 21.17
C LEU A 204 -19.31 14.38 21.69
N LYS A 205 -18.85 15.43 22.37
CA LYS A 205 -19.73 16.52 22.83
C LYS A 205 -20.32 17.31 21.65
N ARG A 206 -19.50 17.61 20.63
CA ARG A 206 -19.95 18.29 19.40
C ARG A 206 -20.98 17.43 18.67
N GLU A 207 -20.68 16.13 18.48
CA GLU A 207 -21.61 15.17 17.85
C GLU A 207 -22.97 15.16 18.55
N LYS A 208 -22.97 15.06 19.89
CA LYS A 208 -24.22 15.11 20.67
C LYS A 208 -25.02 16.40 20.44
N THR A 209 -24.34 17.54 20.31
CA THR A 209 -24.98 18.82 20.03
C THR A 209 -25.60 18.83 18.62
N VAL A 210 -24.90 18.30 17.62
CA VAL A 210 -25.41 18.20 16.25
C VAL A 210 -26.62 17.26 16.18
N LEU A 211 -26.55 16.10 16.84
CA LEU A 211 -27.69 15.17 16.95
C LEU A 211 -28.92 15.81 17.63
N GLN A 212 -28.71 16.63 18.64
CA GLN A 212 -29.79 17.40 19.26
C GLN A 212 -30.39 18.43 18.29
N SER A 213 -29.58 19.07 17.45
CA SER A 213 -30.05 19.98 16.41
C SER A 213 -30.90 19.24 15.37
N ILE A 214 -30.43 18.05 14.92
CA ILE A 214 -31.20 17.17 14.02
C ILE A 214 -32.55 16.80 14.68
N LYS A 215 -32.56 16.40 15.95
CA LYS A 215 -33.79 16.06 16.68
C LYS A 215 -34.73 17.25 16.77
N LYS A 216 -34.21 18.44 17.08
CA LYS A 216 -35.01 19.67 17.15
C LYS A 216 -35.62 20.02 15.78
N LEU A 217 -34.86 19.86 14.70
CA LEU A 217 -35.31 20.16 13.32
C LEU A 217 -36.35 19.17 12.83
N THR A 218 -36.16 17.88 13.11
CA THR A 218 -37.00 16.80 12.59
C THR A 218 -38.07 16.32 13.57
N GLY A 219 -37.94 16.66 14.86
CA GLY A 219 -38.82 16.16 15.95
C GLY A 219 -38.68 14.66 16.21
N MET A 220 -37.55 14.04 15.78
CA MET A 220 -37.28 12.61 16.00
C MET A 220 -35.78 12.34 16.17
N ASP A 221 -35.46 11.19 16.77
CA ASP A 221 -34.10 10.70 16.84
C ASP A 221 -33.74 10.06 15.50
N VAL A 222 -32.64 10.48 14.89
CA VAL A 222 -32.18 10.01 13.57
C VAL A 222 -30.89 9.20 13.73
N GLU A 223 -30.95 7.94 13.29
CA GLU A 223 -29.78 7.07 13.17
C GLU A 223 -29.00 7.48 11.90
N ILE A 224 -27.96 8.26 12.08
CA ILE A 224 -27.22 8.93 10.97
C ILE A 224 -26.54 7.97 9.97
N TRP A 225 -26.40 6.69 10.30
CA TRP A 225 -25.85 5.65 9.41
C TRP A 225 -26.93 4.76 8.79
N ALA A 226 -28.17 4.80 9.29
CA ALA A 226 -29.27 4.00 8.79
C ALA A 226 -30.07 4.76 7.73
N ALA A 227 -29.99 4.33 6.45
CA ALA A 227 -30.67 5.00 5.34
C ALA A 227 -32.18 5.14 5.56
N GLN A 228 -32.84 4.13 6.14
CA GLN A 228 -34.28 4.19 6.45
C GLN A 228 -34.62 5.22 7.53
N SER A 229 -33.76 5.42 8.52
CA SER A 229 -33.97 6.45 9.55
C SER A 229 -33.83 7.86 8.97
N ILE A 230 -32.83 8.05 8.08
CA ILE A 230 -32.65 9.32 7.38
C ILE A 230 -33.82 9.59 6.42
N ALA A 231 -34.31 8.56 5.69
CA ALA A 231 -35.46 8.70 4.80
C ALA A 231 -36.70 9.21 5.53
N LYS A 232 -37.02 8.65 6.71
CA LYS A 232 -38.12 9.12 7.55
C LYS A 232 -37.97 10.60 7.98
N ALA A 233 -36.74 11.03 8.26
CA ALA A 233 -36.49 12.43 8.59
C ALA A 233 -36.67 13.36 7.38
N PHE A 234 -36.25 12.91 6.18
CA PHE A 234 -36.47 13.63 4.93
C PHE A 234 -37.95 13.73 4.59
N GLU A 235 -38.69 12.61 4.67
CA GLU A 235 -40.14 12.57 4.43
C GLU A 235 -40.92 13.52 5.37
N LYS A 236 -40.51 13.58 6.64
CA LYS A 236 -41.13 14.47 7.61
C LYS A 236 -40.91 15.95 7.29
N LEU A 237 -39.85 16.29 6.60
CA LEU A 237 -39.52 17.65 6.13
C LEU A 237 -39.92 17.88 4.66
N GLU A 238 -40.65 16.95 4.06
CA GLU A 238 -41.08 16.99 2.65
C GLU A 238 -39.90 17.13 1.67
N LEU A 239 -38.73 16.55 2.04
CA LEU A 239 -37.53 16.56 1.21
C LEU A 239 -37.47 15.30 0.35
N SER A 240 -37.18 15.47 -0.94
CA SER A 240 -36.91 14.36 -1.83
C SER A 240 -35.52 13.76 -1.61
N TYR A 241 -35.34 12.48 -1.94
CA TYR A 241 -34.05 11.80 -1.87
C TYR A 241 -33.92 10.73 -2.96
N PRO A 242 -32.67 10.44 -3.42
CA PRO A 242 -32.42 9.43 -4.43
C PRO A 242 -32.61 8.02 -3.88
N ARG A 243 -32.95 7.09 -4.79
CA ARG A 243 -33.10 5.67 -4.52
C ARG A 243 -32.11 4.87 -5.36
N THR A 244 -31.71 3.71 -4.88
CA THR A 244 -30.93 2.75 -5.63
C THR A 244 -31.78 2.04 -6.69
N GLU A 245 -31.16 1.31 -7.63
CA GLU A 245 -31.87 0.45 -8.61
C GLU A 245 -32.83 -0.57 -7.96
N LYS A 246 -32.58 -0.92 -6.69
CA LYS A 246 -33.46 -1.81 -5.89
C LYS A 246 -34.47 -1.04 -5.04
N ASP A 247 -34.75 0.19 -5.37
CA ASP A 247 -35.71 1.08 -4.70
C ASP A 247 -35.38 1.37 -3.21
N ALA A 248 -34.15 1.16 -2.74
CA ALA A 248 -33.73 1.49 -1.40
C ALA A 248 -33.23 2.96 -1.32
N PRO A 249 -33.51 3.69 -0.19
CA PRO A 249 -33.00 5.05 0.01
C PRO A 249 -31.48 5.12 -0.09
N SER A 250 -30.96 6.16 -0.75
CA SER A 250 -29.52 6.35 -0.97
C SER A 250 -29.07 7.72 -0.50
N PHE A 251 -28.26 7.77 0.57
CA PHE A 251 -27.72 9.01 1.16
C PHE A 251 -26.20 9.00 1.07
N THR A 252 -25.67 9.16 -0.15
CA THR A 252 -24.24 9.27 -0.40
C THR A 252 -23.69 10.58 0.18
N LYS A 253 -22.38 10.61 0.47
CA LYS A 253 -21.72 11.84 0.95
C LYS A 253 -21.88 12.99 -0.04
N SER A 254 -21.73 12.72 -1.35
CA SER A 254 -21.89 13.74 -2.40
C SER A 254 -23.28 14.35 -2.35
N TYR A 255 -24.32 13.51 -2.43
CA TYR A 255 -25.71 13.98 -2.39
C TYR A 255 -26.01 14.84 -1.15
N LEU A 256 -25.60 14.38 0.04
CA LEU A 256 -25.85 15.11 1.29
C LEU A 256 -25.06 16.43 1.38
N SER A 257 -23.83 16.46 0.83
CA SER A 257 -22.98 17.66 0.86
C SER A 257 -23.45 18.74 -0.12
N ASP A 258 -24.02 18.34 -1.25
CA ASP A 258 -24.47 19.25 -2.31
C ASP A 258 -25.91 19.76 -2.09
N HIS A 259 -26.60 19.22 -1.06
CA HIS A 259 -27.99 19.60 -0.75
C HIS A 259 -28.07 20.93 0.01
N GLU A 260 -28.97 21.82 -0.39
CA GLU A 260 -29.12 23.18 0.18
C GLU A 260 -29.72 23.20 1.59
N HIS A 261 -30.58 22.24 1.92
CA HIS A 261 -31.27 22.19 3.20
C HIS A 261 -30.31 21.91 4.38
N GLU A 262 -30.68 22.37 5.58
CA GLU A 262 -29.89 22.24 6.80
C GLU A 262 -29.71 20.77 7.27
N LEU A 263 -30.75 19.93 7.16
CA LEU A 263 -30.73 18.54 7.62
C LEU A 263 -29.58 17.71 7.02
N PRO A 264 -29.40 17.64 5.68
CA PRO A 264 -28.26 16.94 5.07
C PRO A 264 -26.90 17.42 5.58
N LYS A 265 -26.71 18.73 5.76
CA LYS A 265 -25.46 19.31 6.27
C LYS A 265 -25.17 18.85 7.70
N LEU A 266 -26.18 18.88 8.58
CA LEU A 266 -26.07 18.36 9.94
C LEU A 266 -25.77 16.85 9.98
N ILE A 267 -26.36 16.06 9.07
CA ILE A 267 -26.07 14.62 8.96
C ILE A 267 -24.61 14.39 8.54
N VAL A 268 -24.10 15.16 7.56
CA VAL A 268 -22.68 15.07 7.13
C VAL A 268 -21.75 15.44 8.28
N GLU A 269 -22.05 16.52 9.00
CA GLU A 269 -21.26 16.95 10.17
C GLU A 269 -21.27 15.88 11.27
N ALA A 270 -22.43 15.35 11.64
CA ALA A 270 -22.55 14.29 12.63
C ALA A 270 -21.75 13.03 12.21
N ARG A 271 -21.87 12.61 10.94
CA ARG A 271 -21.09 11.48 10.40
C ARG A 271 -19.58 11.72 10.45
N ASN A 272 -19.12 12.91 10.10
CA ASN A 272 -17.69 13.26 10.15
C ASN A 272 -17.17 13.23 11.59
N LEU A 273 -17.90 13.82 12.55
CA LEU A 273 -17.56 13.82 13.97
C LEU A 273 -17.54 12.39 14.54
N ASN A 274 -18.60 11.60 14.28
CA ASN A 274 -18.71 10.21 14.72
C ASN A 274 -17.57 9.33 14.16
N LYS A 275 -17.30 9.43 12.87
CA LYS A 275 -16.19 8.68 12.23
C LYS A 275 -14.83 9.10 12.80
N THR A 276 -14.64 10.38 13.07
CA THR A 276 -13.38 10.90 13.60
C THR A 276 -13.13 10.39 15.00
N SER A 277 -14.10 10.54 15.91
CA SER A 277 -13.99 10.10 17.30
C SER A 277 -13.99 8.57 17.41
N GLY A 278 -14.94 7.90 16.76
CA GLY A 278 -15.20 6.46 16.88
C GLY A 278 -14.23 5.60 16.11
N THR A 279 -13.83 6.00 14.87
CA THR A 279 -12.95 5.19 14.04
C THR A 279 -11.49 5.60 14.21
N PHE A 280 -11.16 6.88 14.00
CA PHE A 280 -9.75 7.28 13.98
C PHE A 280 -9.15 7.41 15.37
N ILE A 281 -9.75 8.22 16.26
CA ILE A 281 -9.16 8.47 17.57
C ILE A 281 -9.24 7.23 18.47
N ASN A 282 -10.34 6.50 18.48
CA ASN A 282 -10.42 5.24 19.24
C ASN A 282 -9.43 4.20 18.73
N THR A 283 -9.17 4.14 17.41
CA THR A 283 -8.12 3.26 16.84
C THR A 283 -6.74 3.68 17.32
N ILE A 284 -6.44 4.99 17.32
CA ILE A 284 -5.17 5.52 17.83
C ILE A 284 -4.98 5.13 19.31
N LEU A 285 -5.99 5.41 20.16
CA LEU A 285 -5.94 5.09 21.59
C LEU A 285 -5.81 3.58 21.85
N LYS A 286 -6.50 2.74 21.07
CA LYS A 286 -6.45 1.28 21.19
C LYS A 286 -5.07 0.72 20.83
N HIS A 287 -4.42 1.27 19.80
CA HIS A 287 -3.17 0.75 19.27
C HIS A 287 -1.92 1.43 19.84
N CYS A 288 -2.07 2.55 20.52
CA CYS A 288 -0.95 3.16 21.22
C CYS A 288 -0.54 2.29 22.43
N ARG A 289 0.74 2.05 22.55
CA ARG A 289 1.32 1.18 23.58
C ARG A 289 1.83 1.99 24.76
N SER A 290 2.29 1.29 25.81
CA SER A 290 2.82 1.90 27.03
C SER A 290 4.02 2.82 26.82
N ASP A 291 4.72 2.68 25.70
CA ASP A 291 5.81 3.57 25.28
C ASP A 291 5.32 4.87 24.60
N GLY A 292 4.00 5.06 24.49
CA GLY A 292 3.39 6.22 23.83
C GLY A 292 3.48 6.18 22.30
N ARG A 293 3.65 4.98 21.71
CA ARG A 293 3.84 4.81 20.26
C ARG A 293 2.83 3.85 19.64
N ILE A 294 2.61 4.03 18.35
CA ILE A 294 1.86 3.10 17.50
C ILE A 294 2.85 2.35 16.60
N HIS A 295 2.76 1.03 16.63
CA HIS A 295 3.53 0.13 15.80
C HIS A 295 2.61 -0.53 14.78
N SER A 296 2.60 -0.02 13.55
CA SER A 296 1.79 -0.58 12.47
C SER A 296 2.51 -1.72 11.75
N HIS A 297 1.75 -2.68 11.24
CA HIS A 297 2.27 -3.57 10.21
C HIS A 297 2.47 -2.80 8.91
N ILE A 298 3.66 -2.92 8.32
CA ILE A 298 4.01 -2.31 7.04
C ILE A 298 4.15 -3.43 6.01
N ASN A 299 3.16 -3.54 5.10
CA ASN A 299 3.21 -4.50 4.02
C ASN A 299 4.04 -3.90 2.87
N GLN A 300 5.17 -4.48 2.60
CA GLN A 300 6.13 -4.00 1.60
C GLN A 300 5.61 -4.17 0.18
N ILE A 301 5.04 -5.34 -0.12
CA ILE A 301 4.37 -5.69 -1.37
C ILE A 301 3.13 -6.54 -1.06
N ARG A 302 2.45 -7.03 -2.11
CA ARG A 302 1.32 -7.93 -1.92
C ARG A 302 1.75 -9.23 -1.22
N SER A 303 1.00 -9.58 -0.19
CA SER A 303 1.11 -10.83 0.56
C SER A 303 -0.28 -11.34 0.93
N ASP A 304 -0.38 -12.47 1.60
CA ASP A 304 -1.66 -13.00 2.10
C ASP A 304 -2.26 -12.09 3.18
N ASP A 305 -1.44 -11.29 3.88
CA ASP A 305 -1.86 -10.35 4.92
C ASP A 305 -2.26 -8.95 4.39
N GLY A 306 -2.09 -8.69 3.10
CA GLY A 306 -2.42 -7.40 2.49
C GLY A 306 -1.46 -6.97 1.38
N GLY A 307 -1.33 -5.66 1.20
CA GLY A 307 -0.44 -5.08 0.18
C GLY A 307 -1.12 -4.82 -1.16
N THR A 308 -0.33 -4.39 -2.14
CA THR A 308 -0.81 -3.96 -3.45
C THR A 308 -0.06 -4.65 -4.58
N VAL A 309 -0.74 -4.89 -5.70
CA VAL A 309 -0.12 -5.44 -6.92
C VAL A 309 0.79 -4.45 -7.64
N SER A 310 0.68 -3.15 -7.33
CA SER A 310 1.54 -2.10 -7.89
C SER A 310 2.88 -1.96 -7.18
N GLY A 311 3.09 -2.66 -6.07
CA GLY A 311 4.27 -2.52 -5.22
C GLY A 311 4.21 -1.35 -4.24
N ARG A 312 3.10 -0.59 -4.18
CA ARG A 312 2.92 0.43 -3.14
C ARG A 312 2.90 -0.21 -1.76
N ILE A 313 3.56 0.43 -0.80
CA ILE A 313 3.48 0.07 0.62
C ILE A 313 2.04 0.26 1.10
N SER A 314 1.57 -0.66 1.94
CA SER A 314 0.33 -0.50 2.68
C SER A 314 0.54 -0.75 4.17
N MET A 315 -0.36 -0.26 5.00
CA MET A 315 -0.29 -0.43 6.45
C MET A 315 -1.59 -1.04 6.98
N ASN A 316 -1.45 -1.84 8.03
CA ASN A 316 -2.58 -2.35 8.79
C ASN A 316 -2.25 -2.46 10.30
N ASN A 317 -3.25 -2.63 11.12
CA ASN A 317 -3.17 -2.79 12.58
C ASN A 317 -2.30 -1.73 13.32
N PRO A 318 -2.59 -0.40 13.19
CA PRO A 318 -3.62 0.22 12.37
C PRO A 318 -3.12 0.70 11.00
N ASN A 319 -4.07 1.05 10.10
CA ASN A 319 -3.72 1.69 8.83
C ASN A 319 -3.56 3.21 9.00
N LEU A 320 -2.33 3.66 9.19
CA LEU A 320 -2.02 5.09 9.35
C LEU A 320 -2.13 5.89 8.03
N GLN A 321 -2.12 5.21 6.88
CA GLN A 321 -2.27 5.86 5.57
C GLN A 321 -3.71 6.35 5.30
N GLN A 322 -4.69 5.90 6.10
CA GLN A 322 -6.09 6.31 5.97
C GLN A 322 -6.47 7.52 6.85
N ILE A 323 -5.51 8.07 7.61
CA ILE A 323 -5.77 9.25 8.44
C ILE A 323 -6.16 10.44 7.55
N PRO A 324 -7.31 11.11 7.80
CA PRO A 324 -7.84 12.14 6.92
C PRO A 324 -6.85 13.28 6.68
N ALA A 325 -6.74 13.69 5.41
CA ALA A 325 -5.95 14.83 5.00
C ALA A 325 -6.80 15.98 4.44
N ARG A 326 -7.95 15.63 3.82
CA ARG A 326 -8.72 16.57 2.99
C ARG A 326 -9.72 17.42 3.77
N ASP A 327 -10.05 17.02 4.99
CA ASP A 327 -10.94 17.82 5.85
C ASP A 327 -10.10 18.93 6.48
N PRO A 328 -10.42 20.22 6.24
CA PRO A 328 -9.57 21.33 6.66
C PRO A 328 -9.54 21.54 8.18
N GLU A 329 -10.53 21.05 8.90
CA GLU A 329 -10.63 21.15 10.37
C GLU A 329 -10.17 19.84 11.04
N LEU A 330 -10.84 18.74 10.72
CA LEU A 330 -10.62 17.44 11.39
C LEU A 330 -9.29 16.78 10.98
N GLY A 331 -8.83 16.99 9.75
CA GLY A 331 -7.56 16.46 9.26
C GLY A 331 -6.38 16.91 10.12
N PRO A 332 -6.13 18.21 10.25
CA PRO A 332 -5.06 18.73 11.10
C PRO A 332 -5.21 18.36 12.58
N MET A 333 -6.45 18.26 13.12
CA MET A 333 -6.69 17.84 14.49
C MET A 333 -6.20 16.41 14.74
N ILE A 334 -6.55 15.45 13.86
CA ILE A 334 -6.14 14.05 14.02
C ILE A 334 -4.65 13.89 13.75
N ARG A 335 -4.15 14.45 12.66
CA ARG A 335 -2.72 14.43 12.31
C ARG A 335 -1.87 15.09 13.39
N GLY A 336 -2.40 16.14 14.06
CA GLY A 336 -1.75 16.81 15.17
C GLY A 336 -1.58 15.99 16.44
N LEU A 337 -2.07 14.73 16.47
CA LEU A 337 -1.80 13.77 17.53
C LEU A 337 -0.46 13.05 17.34
N PHE A 338 0.08 13.03 16.10
CA PHE A 338 1.33 12.35 15.79
C PHE A 338 2.49 13.31 15.93
N LEU A 339 3.48 12.88 16.69
CA LEU A 339 4.63 13.69 17.12
C LEU A 339 5.94 13.18 16.51
N PRO A 340 6.90 14.06 16.24
CA PRO A 340 8.27 13.68 15.93
C PRO A 340 8.96 13.06 17.15
N GLU A 341 10.22 12.65 17.01
CA GLU A 341 11.06 12.29 18.15
C GLU A 341 11.22 13.49 19.11
N GLU A 342 11.56 13.21 20.34
CA GLU A 342 11.65 14.24 21.38
C GLU A 342 12.75 15.26 21.07
N GLY A 343 12.37 16.53 21.08
CA GLY A 343 13.27 17.63 20.73
C GLY A 343 13.40 17.94 19.23
N ASP A 344 12.74 17.14 18.39
CA ASP A 344 12.75 17.32 16.93
C ASP A 344 11.46 18.00 16.42
N GLN A 345 11.44 18.24 15.11
CA GLN A 345 10.28 18.69 14.36
C GLN A 345 9.81 17.60 13.40
N TRP A 346 8.52 17.59 13.11
CA TRP A 346 7.93 16.77 12.05
C TRP A 346 8.22 17.42 10.69
N ALA A 347 8.81 16.68 9.78
CA ALA A 347 8.93 17.08 8.38
C ALA A 347 8.09 16.13 7.52
N ALA A 348 7.13 16.66 6.79
CA ALA A 348 6.42 15.97 5.72
C ALA A 348 7.08 16.35 4.41
N ILE A 349 7.60 15.39 3.68
CA ILE A 349 8.35 15.60 2.43
C ILE A 349 7.65 14.80 1.34
N ASP A 350 7.03 15.51 0.39
CA ASP A 350 6.17 14.95 -0.64
C ASP A 350 6.76 15.14 -2.03
N PHE A 351 6.71 14.12 -2.88
CA PHE A 351 7.09 14.28 -4.28
C PHE A 351 6.08 15.16 -5.02
N SER A 352 6.52 16.31 -5.45
CA SER A 352 5.68 17.23 -6.21
C SER A 352 5.32 16.63 -7.57
N GLN A 353 4.04 16.29 -7.76
CA GLN A 353 3.51 15.77 -9.03
C GLN A 353 4.24 14.51 -9.53
N GLN A 354 4.52 13.54 -8.64
CA GLN A 354 5.28 12.35 -8.97
C GLN A 354 4.76 11.60 -10.20
N GLU A 355 3.48 11.25 -10.23
CA GLU A 355 2.88 10.50 -11.34
C GLU A 355 2.84 11.29 -12.66
N PRO A 356 2.50 12.59 -12.71
CA PRO A 356 2.64 13.41 -13.92
C PRO A 356 4.07 13.47 -14.48
N ARG A 357 5.08 13.59 -13.65
CA ARG A 357 6.49 13.60 -14.09
C ARG A 357 6.90 12.27 -14.68
N ILE A 358 6.47 11.16 -14.08
CA ILE A 358 6.68 9.80 -14.61
C ILE A 358 5.95 9.62 -15.94
N LEU A 359 4.73 10.15 -16.09
CA LEU A 359 3.98 10.13 -17.34
C LEU A 359 4.74 10.82 -18.47
N VAL A 360 5.23 12.05 -18.21
CA VAL A 360 6.01 12.83 -19.20
C VAL A 360 7.31 12.11 -19.55
N HIS A 361 8.02 11.57 -18.56
CA HIS A 361 9.21 10.75 -18.79
C HIS A 361 8.94 9.56 -19.72
N TYR A 362 7.91 8.77 -19.43
CA TYR A 362 7.55 7.64 -20.28
C TYR A 362 7.15 8.06 -21.69
N ALA A 363 6.42 9.16 -21.85
CA ALA A 363 6.03 9.65 -23.15
C ALA A 363 7.25 10.06 -24.00
N HIS A 364 8.23 10.69 -23.36
CA HIS A 364 9.49 11.09 -24.00
C HIS A 364 10.32 9.87 -24.42
N VAL A 365 10.62 8.96 -23.47
CA VAL A 365 11.45 7.77 -23.73
C VAL A 365 10.78 6.81 -24.72
N PHE A 366 9.45 6.64 -24.62
CA PHE A 366 8.70 5.80 -25.56
C PHE A 366 8.83 6.30 -27.02
N GLY A 367 8.76 7.62 -27.21
CA GLY A 367 8.94 8.25 -28.51
C GLY A 367 10.37 8.08 -29.05
N GLN A 368 11.39 8.27 -28.19
CA GLN A 368 12.80 8.10 -28.55
C GLN A 368 13.11 6.65 -28.96
N ASN A 369 12.68 5.67 -28.19
CA ASN A 369 12.95 4.25 -28.44
C ASN A 369 12.33 3.73 -29.74
N ARG A 370 11.32 4.41 -30.28
CA ARG A 370 10.64 4.06 -31.53
C ARG A 370 11.04 4.95 -32.70
N ASN A 371 11.97 5.88 -32.51
CA ASN A 371 12.29 6.94 -33.49
C ASN A 371 11.03 7.67 -34.01
N SER A 372 10.01 7.78 -33.17
CA SER A 372 8.74 8.41 -33.47
C SER A 372 8.27 9.20 -32.24
N PRO A 373 8.77 10.42 -32.05
CA PRO A 373 8.40 11.26 -30.90
C PRO A 373 6.89 11.42 -30.77
N LEU A 374 6.38 11.26 -29.55
CA LEU A 374 4.98 11.53 -29.28
C LEU A 374 4.77 13.05 -29.28
N ARG A 375 3.86 13.50 -30.15
CA ARG A 375 3.58 14.94 -30.35
C ARG A 375 3.23 15.61 -29.02
N GLY A 376 3.97 16.65 -28.65
CA GLY A 376 3.79 17.44 -27.43
C GLY A 376 4.57 16.92 -26.21
N ALA A 377 5.13 15.70 -26.24
CA ALA A 377 5.88 15.16 -25.09
C ALA A 377 7.16 15.97 -24.79
N GLU A 378 7.93 16.31 -25.83
CA GLU A 378 9.16 17.08 -25.68
C GLU A 378 8.92 18.51 -25.19
N GLU A 379 7.81 19.09 -25.56
CA GLU A 379 7.37 20.40 -25.09
C GLU A 379 7.18 20.40 -23.56
N PHE A 380 6.52 19.40 -23.01
CA PHE A 380 6.37 19.22 -21.57
C PHE A 380 7.71 18.94 -20.86
N VAL A 381 8.60 18.15 -21.46
CA VAL A 381 9.95 17.96 -20.93
C VAL A 381 10.70 19.29 -20.85
N ASN A 382 10.66 20.10 -21.89
CA ASN A 382 11.32 21.40 -21.94
C ASN A 382 10.72 22.40 -20.92
N MET A 383 9.40 22.38 -20.73
CA MET A 383 8.74 23.23 -19.74
C MET A 383 9.17 22.88 -18.31
N TYR A 384 9.17 21.60 -17.94
CA TYR A 384 9.66 21.15 -16.62
C TYR A 384 11.16 21.44 -16.41
N ASN A 385 11.98 21.30 -17.46
CA ASN A 385 13.42 21.60 -17.37
C ASN A 385 13.70 23.09 -17.27
N SER A 386 12.85 23.94 -17.85
CA SER A 386 12.95 25.39 -17.73
C SER A 386 12.47 25.90 -16.38
N ASP A 387 11.39 25.34 -15.86
CA ASP A 387 10.87 25.63 -14.52
C ASP A 387 10.39 24.35 -13.84
N PRO A 388 11.17 23.77 -12.91
CA PRO A 388 10.80 22.56 -12.17
C PRO A 388 9.51 22.70 -11.35
N LYS A 389 9.06 23.91 -11.04
CA LYS A 389 7.81 24.17 -10.30
C LYS A 389 6.58 24.21 -11.19
N THR A 390 6.73 24.03 -12.48
CA THR A 390 5.61 24.01 -13.43
C THR A 390 4.54 23.02 -12.99
N ASP A 391 3.28 23.48 -12.95
CA ASP A 391 2.14 22.62 -12.59
C ASP A 391 1.54 21.96 -13.83
N PHE A 392 1.64 20.63 -13.91
CA PHE A 392 1.13 19.82 -15.03
C PHE A 392 -0.36 20.07 -15.30
N HIS A 393 -1.15 20.20 -14.24
CA HIS A 393 -2.59 20.41 -14.40
C HIS A 393 -2.92 21.81 -14.93
N THR A 394 -2.13 22.81 -14.56
CA THR A 394 -2.24 24.17 -15.10
C THR A 394 -1.83 24.20 -16.58
N MET A 395 -0.71 23.55 -16.93
CA MET A 395 -0.27 23.45 -18.33
C MET A 395 -1.35 22.81 -19.21
N VAL A 396 -1.92 21.70 -18.76
CA VAL A 396 -3.01 21.02 -19.48
C VAL A 396 -4.26 21.88 -19.53
N ALA A 397 -4.59 22.59 -18.46
CA ALA A 397 -5.73 23.52 -18.42
C ALA A 397 -5.62 24.63 -19.48
N GLU A 398 -4.44 25.24 -19.58
CA GLU A 398 -4.14 26.28 -20.57
C GLU A 398 -4.16 25.74 -22.00
N MET A 399 -3.49 24.60 -22.24
CA MET A 399 -3.45 23.95 -23.55
C MET A 399 -4.84 23.49 -24.03
N ALA A 400 -5.63 22.91 -23.14
CA ALA A 400 -6.96 22.41 -23.45
C ALA A 400 -8.08 23.47 -23.35
N GLN A 401 -7.75 24.68 -22.84
CA GLN A 401 -8.69 25.76 -22.60
C GLN A 401 -9.86 25.37 -21.68
N ILE A 402 -9.55 24.66 -20.59
CA ILE A 402 -10.49 24.20 -19.58
C ILE A 402 -10.06 24.67 -18.18
N PRO A 403 -10.99 24.77 -17.20
CA PRO A 403 -10.61 25.10 -15.83
C PRO A 403 -9.61 24.10 -15.23
N ARG A 404 -8.63 24.57 -14.45
CA ARG A 404 -7.61 23.73 -13.80
C ARG A 404 -8.21 22.56 -13.00
N LYS A 405 -9.34 22.77 -12.31
CA LYS A 405 -10.04 21.71 -11.55
C LYS A 405 -10.50 20.58 -12.47
N GLN A 406 -11.04 20.93 -13.65
CA GLN A 406 -11.43 19.95 -14.68
C GLN A 406 -10.20 19.26 -15.26
N ALA A 407 -9.16 20.02 -15.60
CA ALA A 407 -7.89 19.47 -16.10
C ALA A 407 -7.30 18.44 -15.12
N LYS A 408 -7.29 18.71 -13.82
CA LYS A 408 -6.85 17.76 -12.80
C LYS A 408 -7.67 16.47 -12.81
N THR A 409 -9.00 16.56 -12.87
CA THR A 409 -9.91 15.42 -12.92
C THR A 409 -9.70 14.60 -14.18
N ILE A 410 -9.56 15.27 -15.33
CA ILE A 410 -9.35 14.61 -16.63
C ILE A 410 -7.97 13.95 -16.67
N ASN A 411 -6.92 14.62 -16.26
CA ASN A 411 -5.56 14.07 -16.24
C ASN A 411 -5.48 12.78 -15.43
N LEU A 412 -5.98 12.83 -14.19
CA LEU A 412 -6.03 11.64 -13.34
C LEU A 412 -6.94 10.58 -13.96
N GLY A 413 -8.11 10.98 -14.47
CA GLY A 413 -9.05 10.08 -15.13
C GLY A 413 -8.44 9.36 -16.33
N MET A 414 -7.76 10.08 -17.22
CA MET A 414 -7.10 9.51 -18.39
C MET A 414 -5.95 8.57 -18.01
N MET A 415 -5.13 8.97 -17.04
CA MET A 415 -4.08 8.11 -16.50
C MET A 415 -4.64 6.82 -15.89
N TYR A 416 -5.84 6.86 -15.32
CA TYR A 416 -6.50 5.71 -14.69
C TYR A 416 -7.47 4.95 -15.61
N GLY A 417 -7.50 5.28 -16.90
CA GLY A 417 -8.38 4.61 -17.87
C GLY A 417 -9.87 4.87 -17.65
N MET A 418 -10.21 6.07 -17.18
CA MET A 418 -11.59 6.48 -16.91
C MET A 418 -12.38 6.60 -18.21
N GLY A 419 -13.55 5.98 -18.25
CA GLY A 419 -14.51 6.13 -19.36
C GLY A 419 -15.34 7.41 -19.27
N VAL A 420 -16.05 7.73 -20.37
CA VAL A 420 -16.88 8.93 -20.54
C VAL A 420 -17.91 9.07 -19.42
N ASN A 421 -18.66 8.03 -19.10
CA ASN A 421 -19.73 8.09 -18.10
C ASN A 421 -19.19 8.44 -16.71
N LYS A 422 -18.07 7.83 -16.32
CA LYS A 422 -17.46 8.12 -15.02
C LYS A 422 -16.88 9.54 -14.95
N LEU A 423 -16.39 10.07 -16.07
CA LEU A 423 -15.96 11.46 -16.14
C LEU A 423 -17.15 12.42 -16.04
N ALA A 424 -18.24 12.12 -16.74
CA ALA A 424 -19.49 12.87 -16.68
C ALA A 424 -20.01 12.98 -15.23
N ASP A 425 -20.07 11.84 -14.52
CA ASP A 425 -20.47 11.78 -13.11
C ASP A 425 -19.58 12.63 -12.21
N GLN A 426 -18.24 12.58 -12.43
CA GLN A 426 -17.29 13.33 -11.62
C GLN A 426 -17.31 14.85 -11.85
N LEU A 427 -17.63 15.26 -13.05
CA LEU A 427 -17.74 16.68 -13.43
C LEU A 427 -19.15 17.22 -13.22
N GLY A 428 -20.17 16.36 -13.03
CA GLY A 428 -21.58 16.76 -12.94
C GLY A 428 -22.14 17.28 -14.26
N ILE A 429 -21.73 16.68 -15.41
CA ILE A 429 -22.10 17.06 -16.77
C ILE A 429 -22.70 15.89 -17.53
N GLU A 430 -23.33 16.15 -18.69
CA GLU A 430 -23.87 15.10 -19.56
C GLU A 430 -22.75 14.30 -20.27
N ALA A 431 -23.04 13.05 -20.61
CA ALA A 431 -22.07 12.14 -21.23
C ALA A 431 -21.52 12.64 -22.58
N ASP A 432 -22.33 13.34 -23.34
CA ASP A 432 -21.92 13.93 -24.63
C ASP A 432 -20.94 15.08 -24.43
N GLU A 433 -21.18 15.94 -23.46
CA GLU A 433 -20.25 17.02 -23.06
C GLU A 433 -18.91 16.43 -22.56
N ALA A 434 -18.97 15.39 -21.73
CA ALA A 434 -17.76 14.70 -21.27
C ALA A 434 -16.95 14.08 -22.44
N ARG A 435 -17.64 13.56 -23.46
CA ARG A 435 -17.02 13.02 -24.68
C ARG A 435 -16.30 14.10 -25.47
N ASP A 436 -16.92 15.26 -25.63
CA ASP A 436 -16.32 16.39 -26.33
C ASP A 436 -15.11 16.95 -25.58
N ILE A 437 -15.18 17.04 -24.26
CA ILE A 437 -14.04 17.44 -23.41
C ILE A 437 -12.87 16.46 -23.57
N ILE A 438 -13.12 15.13 -23.55
CA ILE A 438 -12.08 14.11 -23.77
C ILE A 438 -11.45 14.25 -25.16
N LYS A 439 -12.27 14.49 -26.20
CA LYS A 439 -11.82 14.69 -27.57
C LYS A 439 -10.93 15.93 -27.68
N GLN A 440 -11.36 17.03 -27.09
CA GLN A 440 -10.59 18.28 -27.02
C GLN A 440 -9.26 18.09 -26.28
N TYR A 441 -9.31 17.43 -25.12
CA TYR A 441 -8.11 17.08 -24.35
C TYR A 441 -7.11 16.30 -25.19
N HIS A 442 -7.53 15.20 -25.85
CA HIS A 442 -6.63 14.40 -26.67
C HIS A 442 -6.12 15.13 -27.93
N SER A 443 -6.84 16.10 -28.43
CA SER A 443 -6.41 16.96 -29.53
C SER A 443 -5.28 17.92 -29.10
N ARG A 444 -5.34 18.43 -27.85
CA ARG A 444 -4.42 19.42 -27.30
C ARG A 444 -3.23 18.76 -26.57
N VAL A 445 -3.44 17.58 -25.97
CA VAL A 445 -2.42 16.81 -25.23
C VAL A 445 -2.29 15.39 -25.84
N PRO A 446 -1.88 15.27 -27.12
CA PRO A 446 -1.97 14.03 -27.87
C PRO A 446 -1.02 12.94 -27.37
N PHE A 447 0.09 13.28 -26.69
CA PHE A 447 1.06 12.31 -26.20
C PHE A 447 0.47 11.36 -25.15
N VAL A 448 -0.50 11.79 -24.34
CA VAL A 448 -1.14 10.94 -23.33
C VAL A 448 -1.88 9.78 -24.00
N LYS A 449 -2.70 10.05 -25.02
CA LYS A 449 -3.37 9.02 -25.81
C LYS A 449 -2.37 8.17 -26.60
N GLY A 450 -1.34 8.79 -27.16
CA GLY A 450 -0.26 8.11 -27.88
C GLY A 450 0.47 7.11 -26.99
N LEU A 451 0.84 7.50 -25.78
CA LEU A 451 1.49 6.63 -24.80
C LEU A 451 0.53 5.50 -24.34
N MET A 452 -0.72 5.82 -24.03
CA MET A 452 -1.71 4.83 -23.61
C MET A 452 -1.89 3.74 -24.69
N ASN A 453 -2.09 4.13 -25.94
CA ASN A 453 -2.21 3.18 -27.05
C ASN A 453 -0.91 2.40 -27.26
N GLY A 454 0.25 3.05 -27.15
CA GLY A 454 1.55 2.42 -27.29
C GLY A 454 1.81 1.35 -26.23
N VAL A 455 1.46 1.63 -24.97
CA VAL A 455 1.58 0.68 -23.86
C VAL A 455 0.61 -0.50 -24.03
N MET A 456 -0.63 -0.23 -24.44
CA MET A 456 -1.61 -1.29 -24.74
C MET A 456 -1.19 -2.18 -25.92
N ASN A 457 -0.66 -1.59 -26.98
CA ASN A 457 -0.16 -2.33 -28.13
C ASN A 457 1.05 -3.20 -27.77
N ARG A 458 1.97 -2.69 -26.93
CA ARG A 458 3.12 -3.45 -26.45
C ARG A 458 2.71 -4.75 -25.75
N LEU A 459 1.64 -4.73 -24.95
CA LEU A 459 1.13 -5.93 -24.27
C LEU A 459 0.66 -7.02 -25.23
N ASN A 460 0.25 -6.66 -26.46
CA ASN A 460 -0.23 -7.58 -27.48
C ASN A 460 0.88 -8.04 -28.43
N GLU A 461 2.09 -7.50 -28.34
CA GLU A 461 3.24 -7.97 -29.11
C GLU A 461 3.64 -9.37 -28.62
N LYS A 462 4.03 -10.25 -29.54
CA LYS A 462 4.33 -11.67 -29.25
C LYS A 462 5.45 -11.86 -28.23
N ASP A 463 6.46 -10.98 -28.26
CA ASP A 463 7.63 -11.03 -27.37
C ASP A 463 7.38 -10.44 -25.98
N SER A 464 6.30 -9.68 -25.80
CA SER A 464 5.99 -9.02 -24.52
C SER A 464 5.54 -9.97 -23.42
N LYS A 465 5.13 -11.19 -23.77
CA LYS A 465 4.49 -12.15 -22.84
C LYS A 465 3.32 -11.54 -22.02
N GLY A 466 2.78 -10.39 -22.44
CA GLY A 466 1.73 -9.66 -21.72
C GLY A 466 2.21 -8.99 -20.45
N GLU A 467 3.47 -8.57 -20.40
CA GLU A 467 4.06 -7.86 -19.27
C GLU A 467 4.63 -6.50 -19.67
N LEU A 468 4.58 -5.58 -18.73
CA LEU A 468 5.28 -4.30 -18.74
C LEU A 468 6.29 -4.27 -17.61
N ARG A 469 7.24 -3.35 -17.66
CA ARG A 469 8.21 -3.14 -16.61
C ARG A 469 8.22 -1.69 -16.14
N SER A 470 8.19 -1.51 -14.82
CA SER A 470 8.40 -0.20 -14.20
C SER A 470 9.83 0.32 -14.46
N LEU A 471 10.11 1.52 -13.99
CA LEU A 471 11.43 2.15 -14.12
C LEU A 471 12.58 1.34 -13.51
N LEU A 472 12.31 0.55 -12.45
CA LEU A 472 13.30 -0.33 -11.82
C LEU A 472 13.06 -1.83 -12.10
N GLY A 473 12.30 -2.13 -13.16
CA GLY A 473 12.16 -3.51 -13.66
C GLY A 473 11.07 -4.34 -12.97
N ARG A 474 10.24 -3.76 -12.07
CA ARG A 474 9.07 -4.45 -11.53
C ARG A 474 8.11 -4.82 -12.63
N LYS A 475 7.73 -6.09 -12.68
CA LYS A 475 6.81 -6.59 -13.69
C LYS A 475 5.36 -6.21 -13.36
N CYS A 476 4.62 -5.88 -14.40
CA CYS A 476 3.18 -5.66 -14.40
C CYS A 476 2.57 -6.59 -15.44
N ARG A 477 2.00 -7.70 -15.03
CA ARG A 477 1.47 -8.76 -15.92
C ARG A 477 -0.02 -8.64 -16.13
N PHE A 478 -0.43 -8.98 -17.36
CA PHE A 478 -1.83 -9.05 -17.80
C PHE A 478 -2.10 -10.46 -18.34
N PRO A 479 -2.27 -11.46 -17.47
CA PRO A 479 -2.33 -12.87 -17.87
C PRO A 479 -3.70 -13.33 -18.39
N LEU A 480 -4.76 -12.53 -18.16
CA LEU A 480 -6.13 -12.93 -18.47
C LEU A 480 -6.54 -12.51 -19.90
N TRP A 481 -7.46 -13.27 -20.48
CA TRP A 481 -7.98 -13.09 -21.82
C TRP A 481 -9.50 -13.08 -21.85
N GLU A 482 -10.07 -12.36 -22.82
CA GLU A 482 -11.51 -12.22 -23.05
C GLU A 482 -11.79 -12.14 -24.56
N PRO A 483 -13.01 -12.46 -25.03
CA PRO A 483 -13.41 -12.24 -26.41
C PRO A 483 -13.23 -10.78 -26.83
N ASP A 484 -12.77 -10.58 -28.07
CA ASP A 484 -12.63 -9.24 -28.66
C ASP A 484 -14.00 -8.74 -29.14
N GLY A 485 -14.70 -7.99 -28.28
CA GLY A 485 -16.05 -7.48 -28.53
C GLY A 485 -16.48 -6.48 -27.45
N PHE A 486 -17.74 -6.04 -27.52
CA PHE A 486 -18.33 -5.08 -26.57
C PHE A 486 -19.10 -5.73 -25.42
N GLU A 487 -19.31 -7.05 -25.48
CA GLU A 487 -19.99 -7.76 -24.40
C GLU A 487 -19.10 -7.92 -23.18
N MET A 488 -19.69 -7.82 -21.99
CA MET A 488 -18.98 -8.07 -20.73
C MET A 488 -18.80 -9.59 -20.55
N ASN A 489 -17.62 -10.07 -20.88
CA ASN A 489 -17.23 -11.46 -20.71
C ASN A 489 -16.34 -11.64 -19.49
N LYS A 490 -16.33 -12.85 -18.93
CA LYS A 490 -15.42 -13.22 -17.83
C LYS A 490 -14.00 -13.35 -18.38
N ALA A 491 -13.07 -12.57 -17.82
CA ALA A 491 -11.67 -12.73 -18.17
C ALA A 491 -11.10 -14.01 -17.53
N LEU A 492 -10.41 -14.83 -18.32
CA LEU A 492 -9.90 -16.15 -17.94
C LEU A 492 -8.41 -16.31 -18.36
N PRO A 493 -7.63 -17.23 -17.75
CA PRO A 493 -6.37 -17.68 -18.31
C PRO A 493 -6.55 -18.14 -19.76
N PHE A 494 -5.49 -18.04 -20.58
CA PHE A 494 -5.60 -18.26 -22.03
C PHE A 494 -6.23 -19.62 -22.41
N GLU A 495 -5.76 -20.71 -21.81
CA GLU A 495 -6.28 -22.05 -22.09
C GLU A 495 -7.74 -22.21 -21.71
N ASP A 496 -8.15 -21.64 -20.56
CA ASP A 496 -9.53 -21.66 -20.09
C ASP A 496 -10.43 -20.76 -20.97
N ALA A 497 -9.91 -19.63 -21.43
CA ALA A 497 -10.62 -18.76 -22.37
C ALA A 497 -10.88 -19.46 -23.71
N VAL A 498 -9.89 -20.17 -24.26
CA VAL A 498 -10.06 -20.98 -25.49
C VAL A 498 -11.09 -22.08 -25.28
N LYS A 499 -11.02 -22.80 -24.14
CA LYS A 499 -12.02 -23.86 -23.82
C LYS A 499 -13.44 -23.30 -23.65
N THR A 500 -13.57 -22.12 -23.06
CA THR A 500 -14.88 -21.52 -22.72
C THR A 500 -15.52 -20.83 -23.91
N TYR A 501 -14.75 -20.11 -24.71
CA TYR A 501 -15.25 -19.25 -25.79
C TYR A 501 -15.09 -19.87 -27.18
N GLY A 502 -14.30 -20.94 -27.32
CA GLY A 502 -13.99 -21.61 -28.56
C GLY A 502 -12.70 -21.10 -29.23
N ASP A 503 -12.06 -21.97 -29.99
CA ASP A 503 -10.77 -21.72 -30.67
C ASP A 503 -10.90 -20.78 -31.89
N THR A 504 -12.12 -20.60 -32.41
CA THR A 504 -12.41 -19.69 -33.52
C THR A 504 -12.69 -18.26 -33.07
N VAL A 505 -12.92 -18.03 -31.78
CA VAL A 505 -13.22 -16.70 -31.23
C VAL A 505 -11.90 -15.91 -31.08
N ARG A 506 -11.88 -14.71 -31.64
CA ARG A 506 -10.74 -13.80 -31.45
C ARG A 506 -10.66 -13.35 -30.00
N LEU A 507 -9.60 -13.74 -29.32
CA LEU A 507 -9.31 -13.35 -27.96
C LEU A 507 -8.35 -12.15 -27.91
N LYS A 508 -8.56 -11.26 -26.93
CA LYS A 508 -7.66 -10.16 -26.56
C LYS A 508 -7.30 -10.26 -25.09
N ARG A 509 -6.17 -9.66 -24.69
CA ARG A 509 -5.82 -9.54 -23.27
C ARG A 509 -6.83 -8.65 -22.55
N ALA A 510 -7.30 -9.14 -21.42
CA ALA A 510 -8.23 -8.42 -20.56
C ALA A 510 -7.54 -7.29 -19.77
N TYR A 511 -8.32 -6.27 -19.43
CA TYR A 511 -7.92 -5.15 -18.56
C TYR A 511 -6.75 -4.31 -19.06
N THR A 512 -6.36 -4.39 -20.33
CA THR A 512 -5.21 -3.65 -20.88
C THR A 512 -5.41 -2.12 -20.83
N TYR A 513 -6.65 -1.63 -20.74
CA TYR A 513 -6.94 -0.22 -20.51
C TYR A 513 -6.37 0.32 -19.18
N LYS A 514 -6.05 -0.56 -18.21
CA LYS A 514 -5.39 -0.22 -16.94
C LYS A 514 -3.86 -0.20 -17.03
N ALA A 515 -3.29 -0.54 -18.19
CA ALA A 515 -1.86 -0.79 -18.34
C ALA A 515 -1.00 0.45 -18.02
N LEU A 516 -1.36 1.61 -18.56
CA LEU A 516 -0.64 2.85 -18.30
C LEU A 516 -0.68 3.24 -16.81
N ASN A 517 -1.85 3.15 -16.19
CA ASN A 517 -2.01 3.39 -14.76
C ASN A 517 -1.10 2.48 -13.93
N ARG A 518 -1.16 1.17 -14.22
CA ARG A 518 -0.38 0.17 -13.47
C ARG A 518 1.12 0.41 -13.62
N LEU A 519 1.57 0.79 -14.80
CA LEU A 519 2.95 1.14 -15.09
C LEU A 519 3.42 2.37 -14.30
N ILE A 520 2.61 3.44 -14.31
CA ILE A 520 2.92 4.69 -13.60
C ILE A 520 2.91 4.47 -12.09
N GLN A 521 1.90 3.80 -11.54
CA GLN A 521 1.83 3.53 -10.11
C GLN A 521 2.96 2.63 -9.61
N ALA A 522 3.34 1.61 -10.39
CA ALA A 522 4.47 0.75 -10.05
C ALA A 522 5.79 1.53 -10.06
N SER A 523 5.98 2.41 -11.03
CA SER A 523 7.18 3.26 -11.12
C SER A 523 7.23 4.31 -10.01
N ALA A 524 6.09 4.88 -9.63
CA ALA A 524 5.98 5.79 -8.49
C ALA A 524 6.31 5.07 -7.17
N ALA A 525 5.81 3.84 -7.00
CA ALA A 525 6.15 3.01 -5.84
C ALA A 525 7.65 2.69 -5.78
N ASP A 526 8.25 2.33 -6.90
CA ASP A 526 9.69 2.04 -6.98
C ASP A 526 10.54 3.28 -6.65
N MET A 527 10.14 4.45 -7.15
CA MET A 527 10.81 5.71 -6.87
C MET A 527 10.74 6.07 -5.38
N THR A 528 9.57 5.95 -4.75
CA THR A 528 9.41 6.21 -3.31
C THR A 528 10.20 5.21 -2.48
N LYS A 529 10.19 3.93 -2.84
CA LYS A 529 10.97 2.90 -2.14
C LYS A 529 12.46 3.10 -2.29
N LYS A 530 12.93 3.50 -3.48
CA LYS A 530 14.34 3.83 -3.71
C LYS A 530 14.76 5.02 -2.85
N ALA A 531 13.92 6.06 -2.76
CA ALA A 531 14.14 7.17 -1.86
C ALA A 531 14.24 6.73 -0.40
N MET A 532 13.35 5.84 0.07
CA MET A 532 13.40 5.30 1.42
C MET A 532 14.69 4.51 1.70
N VAL A 533 15.16 3.72 0.74
CA VAL A 533 16.44 3.00 0.84
C VAL A 533 17.59 3.97 0.94
N ASP A 534 17.66 4.98 0.06
CA ASP A 534 18.74 5.96 0.05
C ASP A 534 18.78 6.79 1.34
N LEU A 535 17.60 7.15 1.86
CA LEU A 535 17.47 7.82 3.16
C LEU A 535 17.96 6.94 4.30
N TYR A 536 17.52 5.70 4.35
CA TYR A 536 17.90 4.76 5.41
C TYR A 536 19.40 4.47 5.42
N GLU A 537 19.99 4.22 4.26
CA GLU A 537 21.44 4.00 4.12
C GLU A 537 22.28 5.26 4.42
N SER A 538 21.67 6.45 4.32
CA SER A 538 22.25 7.73 4.74
C SER A 538 22.01 8.04 6.24
N GLY A 539 21.44 7.10 6.99
CA GLY A 539 21.19 7.25 8.44
C GLY A 539 19.89 7.95 8.80
N HIS A 540 18.96 8.12 7.84
CA HIS A 540 17.66 8.75 8.07
C HIS A 540 16.54 7.71 8.08
N LEU A 541 15.90 7.50 9.23
CA LEU A 541 14.79 6.55 9.39
C LEU A 541 13.44 7.26 9.27
N PRO A 542 12.58 6.93 8.28
CA PRO A 542 11.25 7.50 8.16
C PRO A 542 10.34 7.22 9.36
N LEU A 543 9.44 8.14 9.67
CA LEU A 543 8.36 7.95 10.65
C LEU A 543 7.19 7.18 10.04
N ILE A 544 6.64 7.72 8.95
CA ILE A 544 5.52 7.14 8.19
C ILE A 544 5.78 7.38 6.70
N GLN A 545 5.33 6.47 5.86
CA GLN A 545 5.25 6.66 4.40
C GLN A 545 3.79 6.62 3.97
N ILE A 546 3.33 7.62 3.20
CA ILE A 546 1.94 7.74 2.74
C ILE A 546 1.95 8.16 1.28
N HIS A 547 1.64 7.24 0.37
CA HIS A 547 1.65 7.46 -1.07
C HIS A 547 3.01 7.92 -1.59
N ASP A 548 3.17 9.20 -1.86
CA ASP A 548 4.37 9.92 -2.31
C ASP A 548 5.03 10.76 -1.21
N GLU A 549 4.41 10.85 -0.02
CA GLU A 549 4.93 11.54 1.17
C GLU A 549 5.78 10.59 2.03
N ILE A 550 6.95 11.07 2.48
CA ILE A 550 7.79 10.46 3.51
C ILE A 550 7.87 11.42 4.70
N ALA A 551 7.34 11.00 5.84
CA ALA A 551 7.42 11.78 7.07
C ALA A 551 8.68 11.44 7.86
N MET A 552 9.36 12.45 8.35
CA MET A 552 10.64 12.35 9.04
C MET A 552 10.62 13.13 10.36
N SER A 553 11.49 12.72 11.30
CA SER A 553 11.85 13.52 12.46
C SER A 553 13.15 14.26 12.15
N VAL A 554 13.17 15.58 12.24
CA VAL A 554 14.31 16.42 11.85
C VAL A 554 14.61 17.47 12.92
N LYS A 555 15.88 17.81 13.07
CA LYS A 555 16.29 18.87 14.02
C LYS A 555 16.12 20.25 13.44
N THR A 556 16.41 20.40 12.16
CA THR A 556 16.41 21.72 11.48
C THR A 556 15.74 21.67 10.13
N VAL A 557 15.35 22.86 9.64
CA VAL A 557 14.87 23.05 8.25
C VAL A 557 15.93 22.63 7.22
N ALA A 558 17.21 22.81 7.54
CA ALA A 558 18.32 22.41 6.66
C ALA A 558 18.37 20.89 6.51
N ASP A 559 18.15 20.13 7.59
CA ASP A 559 18.09 18.66 7.53
C ASP A 559 16.95 18.19 6.63
N ALA A 560 15.74 18.79 6.77
CA ALA A 560 14.61 18.45 5.92
C ALA A 560 14.88 18.73 4.43
N LYS A 561 15.54 19.85 4.11
CA LYS A 561 15.96 20.16 2.74
C LYS A 561 17.01 19.20 2.19
N ASN A 562 17.94 18.71 3.03
CA ASN A 562 18.91 17.70 2.62
C ASN A 562 18.24 16.35 2.34
N ILE A 563 17.27 15.97 3.16
CA ILE A 563 16.43 14.78 2.95
C ILE A 563 15.66 14.91 1.64
N ALA A 564 15.02 16.04 1.37
CA ALA A 564 14.33 16.30 0.12
C ALA A 564 15.26 16.12 -1.11
N LYS A 565 16.50 16.61 -1.04
CA LYS A 565 17.49 16.41 -2.12
C LYS A 565 17.85 14.93 -2.34
N ILE A 566 17.94 14.12 -1.28
CA ILE A 566 18.16 12.67 -1.42
C ILE A 566 16.97 12.06 -2.17
N MET A 567 15.73 12.41 -1.80
CA MET A 567 14.52 11.93 -2.47
C MET A 567 14.48 12.36 -3.94
N GLU A 568 14.75 13.63 -4.24
CA GLU A 568 14.78 14.17 -5.61
C GLU A 568 15.77 13.45 -6.52
N ASN A 569 16.89 12.96 -5.97
CA ASN A 569 17.93 12.25 -6.70
C ASN A 569 17.80 10.72 -6.69
N ALA A 570 16.78 10.17 -6.03
CA ALA A 570 16.62 8.73 -5.89
C ALA A 570 16.49 7.99 -7.24
N LEU A 571 15.80 8.59 -8.19
CA LEU A 571 15.59 8.01 -9.52
C LEU A 571 15.59 9.11 -10.59
N PRO A 572 16.56 9.12 -11.52
CA PRO A 572 16.62 10.13 -12.56
C PRO A 572 15.49 9.93 -13.60
N LEU A 573 14.80 11.02 -13.93
CA LEU A 573 13.83 11.10 -15.00
C LEU A 573 14.30 12.06 -16.10
N SER A 574 13.62 12.10 -17.24
CA SER A 574 13.84 13.12 -18.30
C SER A 574 13.44 14.54 -17.87
N VAL A 575 12.73 14.64 -16.75
CA VAL A 575 12.32 15.87 -16.10
C VAL A 575 12.83 15.89 -14.66
N PRO A 576 13.12 17.04 -14.07
CA PRO A 576 13.61 17.11 -12.69
C PRO A 576 12.54 16.61 -11.71
N ASN A 577 12.95 15.85 -10.68
CA ASN A 577 12.11 15.60 -9.53
C ASN A 577 12.17 16.78 -8.57
N LEU A 578 11.09 17.06 -7.89
CA LEU A 578 10.98 18.11 -6.90
C LEU A 578 10.20 17.59 -5.70
N CYS A 579 10.64 17.96 -4.49
CA CYS A 579 9.92 17.65 -3.26
C CYS A 579 9.44 18.92 -2.58
N ASP A 580 8.20 18.88 -2.12
CA ASP A 580 7.64 19.90 -1.24
C ASP A 580 7.96 19.52 0.22
N VAL A 581 8.35 20.50 1.03
CA VAL A 581 8.79 20.27 2.43
C VAL A 581 7.92 21.11 3.35
N GLU A 582 7.18 20.43 4.21
CA GLU A 582 6.37 21.04 5.26
C GLU A 582 6.93 20.65 6.63
N ILE A 583 7.08 21.61 7.55
CA ILE A 583 7.71 21.38 8.86
C ILE A 583 6.83 21.95 9.97
N GLY A 584 6.75 21.25 11.09
CA GLY A 584 6.03 21.70 12.26
C GLY A 584 6.28 20.85 13.50
N PRO A 585 5.74 21.25 14.66
CA PRO A 585 5.88 20.49 15.91
C PRO A 585 5.09 19.17 15.93
N SER A 586 4.21 18.94 14.98
CA SER A 586 3.43 17.71 14.80
C SER A 586 3.05 17.55 13.34
N TRP A 587 2.58 16.36 12.94
CA TRP A 587 2.13 16.12 11.57
C TRP A 587 0.99 17.07 11.13
N GLY A 588 0.03 17.37 12.00
CA GLY A 588 -1.09 18.26 11.67
C GLY A 588 -0.75 19.75 11.60
N SER A 589 0.42 20.13 12.09
CA SER A 589 0.91 21.53 12.08
C SER A 589 2.10 21.74 11.14
N ALA A 590 2.54 20.72 10.43
CA ALA A 590 3.54 20.86 9.36
C ALA A 590 2.98 21.72 8.21
N ARG A 591 3.73 22.73 7.79
CA ARG A 591 3.40 23.70 6.72
C ARG A 591 4.65 24.20 6.03
#